data_00c370e95e50dbd7b2891a819f1b9e21
#
_entry.id   00c370e95e50dbd7b2891a819f1b9e21
#
_cell.length_a   1.000
_cell.length_b   1.000
_cell.length_c   1.000
_cell.angle_alpha   90.00
_cell.angle_beta   90.00
_cell.angle_gamma   90.00
#
_symmetry.space_group_name_H-M   'P 1'
#
loop_
_entity.id
_entity.type
_entity.pdbx_description
1 polymer ?
#
loop_
_entity_poly.entity_id
_entity_poly.type
_entity_poly.pdbx_seq_one_letter_code
_entity_poly.pdbx_strand_id
1 'polypeptide(L)'
;MESITLIGSEGTMIEDLFDLIGGRSVIEAATELFYDKVLHDDSLRDFFEGVDMARLRSRQAMFISMLLGGRVYTGKSIHDAHARSRDHGLSDAHFDLFLRHFRVALEEVGVKPENAEKIMKRLESKRGTVLNQGIAR
;
A
#
# COMPACT_ATOMS: atom_id res chain seq x y z
N MET A 1 -12.76 9.33 -27.58
CA MET A 1 -12.63 9.39 -27.09
C MET A 1 -12.51 9.51 -26.60
N GLU A 2 -12.71 9.56 -26.39
CA GLU A 2 -12.63 9.74 -25.70
C GLU A 2 -12.74 9.70 -24.91
N SER A 3 -12.97 9.60 -24.86
CA SER A 3 -13.04 9.60 -23.92
C SER A 3 -13.14 9.76 -23.26
N ILE A 4 -13.50 9.82 -23.31
CA ILE A 4 -13.53 10.08 -22.54
C ILE A 4 -13.61 10.32 -21.91
N THR A 5 -13.88 10.38 -21.83
CA THR A 5 -13.80 10.71 -21.07
C THR A 5 -13.94 11.14 -20.40
N LEU A 6 -14.38 11.38 -20.28
CA LEU A 6 -14.36 11.76 -19.50
C LEU A 6 -14.71 11.92 -18.78
N ILE A 7 -15.23 11.88 -18.63
CA ILE A 7 -15.36 11.96 -17.88
C ILE A 7 -15.48 11.97 -17.15
N GLY A 8 -15.76 12.02 -16.92
CA GLY A 8 -15.64 11.95 -16.12
C GLY A 8 -15.68 12.24 -15.54
N SER A 9 -15.76 12.42 -15.48
CA SER A 9 -15.43 12.57 -14.88
C SER A 9 -15.17 12.88 -14.32
N GLU A 10 -15.56 13.09 -14.22
CA GLU A 10 -15.10 13.14 -13.69
C GLU A 10 -14.63 13.02 -13.03
N GLY A 11 -15.09 13.10 -12.98
CA GLY A 11 -14.49 12.81 -12.38
C GLY A 11 -13.78 12.51 -12.21
N THR A 12 -13.94 12.65 -12.27
CA THR A 12 -13.14 12.31 -12.34
C THR A 12 -12.27 11.84 -12.56
N MET A 13 -12.52 12.53 -12.47
CA MET A 13 -11.62 11.72 -13.05
C MET A 13 -10.61 11.23 -12.16
N ILE A 14 -10.93 10.29 -11.43
CA ILE A 14 -10.01 9.54 -10.63
C ILE A 14 -9.26 8.61 -11.54
N GLU A 15 -7.96 8.76 -11.54
CA GLU A 15 -7.10 7.89 -12.27
C GLU A 15 -7.17 6.50 -11.72
N ASP A 16 -7.36 5.49 -12.55
CA ASP A 16 -7.37 4.11 -12.11
C ASP A 16 -5.95 3.55 -12.18
N LEU A 17 -5.22 3.74 -11.11
CA LEU A 17 -3.85 3.27 -11.02
C LEU A 17 -3.76 1.75 -11.11
N PHE A 18 -4.79 1.06 -10.66
CA PHE A 18 -4.83 -0.39 -10.73
C PHE A 18 -4.63 -0.87 -12.17
N ASP A 19 -5.40 -0.31 -13.10
CA ASP A 19 -5.29 -0.70 -14.51
C ASP A 19 -4.01 -0.18 -15.13
N LEU A 20 -3.60 1.04 -14.77
CA LEU A 20 -2.42 1.67 -15.33
C LEU A 20 -1.15 0.85 -15.12
N ILE A 21 -1.02 0.19 -13.99
CA ILE A 21 0.21 -0.53 -13.67
C ILE A 21 0.18 -1.99 -14.05
N GLY A 22 -0.96 -2.50 -14.55
CA GLY A 22 -1.04 -3.89 -14.99
C GLY A 22 -1.93 -4.78 -14.15
N GLY A 23 -2.70 -4.21 -13.25
CA GLY A 23 -3.71 -4.94 -12.52
C GLY A 23 -3.18 -5.81 -11.38
N ARG A 24 -3.97 -6.82 -11.04
CA ARG A 24 -3.75 -7.64 -9.86
C ARG A 24 -2.41 -8.37 -9.87
N SER A 25 -2.00 -8.87 -11.03
CA SER A 25 -0.78 -9.66 -11.11
C SER A 25 0.46 -8.82 -10.76
N VAL A 26 0.48 -7.56 -11.18
CA VAL A 26 1.59 -6.66 -10.86
C VAL A 26 1.59 -6.35 -9.37
N ILE A 27 0.41 -6.10 -8.80
CA ILE A 27 0.30 -5.81 -7.36
C ILE A 27 0.75 -7.01 -6.54
N GLU A 28 0.35 -8.22 -6.94
CA GLU A 28 0.76 -9.42 -6.23
C GLU A 28 2.28 -9.61 -6.29
N ALA A 29 2.87 -9.40 -7.47
CA ALA A 29 4.30 -9.53 -7.62
C ALA A 29 5.05 -8.50 -6.76
N ALA A 30 4.58 -7.25 -6.76
CA ALA A 30 5.20 -6.21 -5.95
C ALA A 30 5.07 -6.52 -4.47
N THR A 31 3.91 -7.05 -4.05
CA THR A 31 3.68 -7.40 -2.65
C THR A 31 4.62 -8.51 -2.21
N GLU A 32 4.83 -9.52 -3.06
CA GLU A 32 5.77 -10.59 -2.75
C GLU A 32 7.18 -10.05 -2.52
N LEU A 33 7.65 -9.23 -3.46
CA LEU A 33 8.99 -8.65 -3.33
C LEU A 33 9.09 -7.75 -2.11
N PHE A 34 8.04 -7.00 -1.83
CA PHE A 34 8.00 -6.12 -0.67
C PHE A 34 8.23 -6.91 0.61
N TYR A 35 7.48 -7.98 0.82
CA TYR A 35 7.64 -8.75 2.05
C TYR A 35 8.97 -9.50 2.10
N ASP A 36 9.49 -9.93 0.94
CA ASP A 36 10.82 -10.51 0.92
C ASP A 36 11.85 -9.51 1.44
N LYS A 37 11.76 -8.26 0.99
CA LYS A 37 12.68 -7.22 1.44
C LYS A 37 12.49 -6.90 2.93
N VAL A 38 11.23 -6.79 3.37
CA VAL A 38 10.91 -6.47 4.75
C VAL A 38 11.43 -7.54 5.70
N LEU A 39 11.26 -8.80 5.33
CA LEU A 39 11.70 -9.90 6.18
C LEU A 39 13.23 -10.03 6.26
N HIS A 40 13.95 -9.40 5.33
CA HIS A 40 15.40 -9.34 5.37
C HIS A 40 15.91 -8.05 6.02
N ASP A 41 15.02 -7.18 6.45
CA ASP A 41 15.38 -5.92 7.10
C ASP A 41 15.27 -6.12 8.61
N ASP A 42 16.41 -6.07 9.30
CA ASP A 42 16.47 -6.31 10.73
C ASP A 42 15.58 -5.36 11.54
N SER A 43 15.37 -4.15 11.03
CA SER A 43 14.54 -3.16 11.71
C SER A 43 13.05 -3.48 11.64
N LEU A 44 12.63 -4.29 10.66
CA LEU A 44 11.21 -4.54 10.41
C LEU A 44 10.78 -5.99 10.61
N ARG A 45 11.73 -6.90 10.53
CA ARG A 45 11.43 -8.34 10.55
C ARG A 45 10.61 -8.76 11.75
N ASP A 46 10.91 -8.20 12.91
CA ASP A 46 10.28 -8.64 14.16
C ASP A 46 8.79 -8.34 14.23
N PHE A 47 8.32 -7.37 13.44
CA PHE A 47 6.88 -7.09 13.38
C PHE A 47 6.07 -8.28 12.88
N PHE A 48 6.73 -9.21 12.20
CA PHE A 48 6.06 -10.33 11.52
C PHE A 48 6.31 -11.67 12.18
N GLU A 49 6.93 -11.67 13.34
CA GLU A 49 7.18 -12.91 14.06
C GLU A 49 5.85 -13.57 14.42
N GLY A 50 5.72 -14.86 14.06
CA GLY A 50 4.49 -15.59 14.35
C GLY A 50 3.33 -15.29 13.41
N VAL A 51 3.54 -14.47 12.39
CA VAL A 51 2.49 -14.09 11.45
C VAL A 51 2.43 -15.09 10.30
N ASP A 52 1.20 -15.45 9.91
CA ASP A 52 0.99 -16.25 8.69
C ASP A 52 1.22 -15.36 7.49
N MET A 53 2.43 -15.44 6.93
CA MET A 53 2.84 -14.53 5.86
C MET A 53 2.05 -14.76 4.56
N ALA A 54 1.69 -15.99 4.25
CA ALA A 54 0.90 -16.24 3.04
C ALA A 54 -0.43 -15.51 3.10
N ARG A 55 -1.07 -15.58 4.25
CA ARG A 55 -2.35 -14.91 4.45
C ARG A 55 -2.18 -13.40 4.44
N LEU A 56 -1.14 -12.90 5.07
CA LEU A 56 -0.87 -11.48 5.11
C LEU A 56 -0.60 -10.92 3.72
N ARG A 57 0.22 -11.60 2.92
CA ARG A 57 0.53 -11.15 1.56
C ARG A 57 -0.75 -11.06 0.73
N SER A 58 -1.61 -12.06 0.84
CA SER A 58 -2.86 -12.10 0.09
C SER A 58 -3.76 -10.91 0.48
N ARG A 59 -3.89 -10.66 1.78
CA ARG A 59 -4.74 -9.57 2.25
C ARG A 59 -4.18 -8.21 1.87
N GLN A 60 -2.86 -8.05 1.91
CA GLN A 60 -2.25 -6.79 1.51
C GLN A 60 -2.40 -6.52 0.03
N ALA A 61 -2.24 -7.55 -0.80
CA ALA A 61 -2.45 -7.38 -2.23
C ALA A 61 -3.89 -6.93 -2.51
N MET A 62 -4.85 -7.49 -1.79
CA MET A 62 -6.24 -7.09 -1.94
C MET A 62 -6.44 -5.63 -1.50
N PHE A 63 -5.88 -5.27 -0.35
CA PHE A 63 -6.00 -3.91 0.16
C PHE A 63 -5.42 -2.89 -0.83
N ILE A 64 -4.22 -3.17 -1.33
CA ILE A 64 -3.57 -2.26 -2.27
C ILE A 64 -4.37 -2.18 -3.57
N SER A 65 -4.90 -3.31 -4.04
CA SER A 65 -5.73 -3.32 -5.24
C SER A 65 -6.94 -2.41 -5.08
N MET A 66 -7.59 -2.47 -3.92
CA MET A 66 -8.75 -1.62 -3.66
C MET A 66 -8.34 -0.15 -3.55
N LEU A 67 -7.23 0.12 -2.90
CA LEU A 67 -6.73 1.48 -2.74
C LEU A 67 -6.42 2.11 -4.10
N LEU A 68 -5.79 1.36 -4.99
CA LEU A 68 -5.40 1.87 -6.30
C LEU A 68 -6.56 1.91 -7.28
N GLY A 69 -7.56 1.07 -7.07
CA GLY A 69 -8.76 1.08 -7.90
C GLY A 69 -9.78 2.12 -7.50
N GLY A 70 -9.45 2.99 -6.56
CA GLY A 70 -10.33 4.07 -6.15
C GLY A 70 -11.44 3.66 -5.21
N ARG A 71 -11.41 2.45 -4.70
CA ARG A 71 -12.43 2.00 -3.76
C ARG A 71 -12.16 2.54 -2.37
N VAL A 72 -13.24 2.70 -1.62
CA VAL A 72 -13.16 3.28 -0.28
C VAL A 72 -12.79 2.19 0.73
N TYR A 73 -11.82 2.49 1.57
CA TYR A 73 -11.44 1.65 2.70
C TYR A 73 -11.59 2.51 3.94
N THR A 74 -12.32 2.05 4.92
CA THR A 74 -12.59 2.90 6.09
C THR A 74 -11.33 3.08 6.93
N GLY A 75 -11.20 4.26 7.54
CA GLY A 75 -10.10 4.52 8.45
C GLY A 75 -10.06 3.55 9.60
N LYS A 76 -11.24 3.15 10.08
CA LYS A 76 -11.33 2.20 11.18
C LYS A 76 -10.73 0.85 10.78
N SER A 77 -11.05 0.35 9.58
CA SER A 77 -10.51 -0.93 9.13
C SER A 77 -9.01 -0.89 9.00
N ILE A 78 -8.47 0.20 8.46
CA ILE A 78 -7.01 0.36 8.32
C ILE A 78 -6.36 0.46 9.69
N HIS A 79 -6.96 1.24 10.58
CA HIS A 79 -6.45 1.42 11.94
C HIS A 79 -6.40 0.09 12.67
N ASP A 80 -7.49 -0.68 12.63
CA ASP A 80 -7.58 -1.93 13.37
C ASP A 80 -6.63 -2.98 12.80
N ALA A 81 -6.42 -2.97 11.48
CA ALA A 81 -5.56 -3.95 10.84
C ALA A 81 -4.10 -3.81 11.28
N HIS A 82 -3.70 -2.64 11.78
CA HIS A 82 -2.33 -2.38 12.17
C HIS A 82 -2.13 -2.29 13.68
N ALA A 83 -3.15 -2.68 14.47
CA ALA A 83 -3.07 -2.58 15.92
C ALA A 83 -1.90 -3.40 16.50
N ARG A 84 -1.70 -4.61 15.99
CA ARG A 84 -0.61 -5.45 16.46
C ARG A 84 0.76 -4.79 16.21
N SER A 85 0.94 -4.21 15.04
CA SER A 85 2.21 -3.56 14.71
C SER A 85 2.45 -2.35 15.60
N ARG A 86 1.40 -1.56 15.88
CA ARG A 86 1.54 -0.42 16.79
C ARG A 86 1.93 -0.89 18.20
N ASP A 87 1.34 -1.99 18.66
CA ASP A 87 1.65 -2.54 19.96
C ASP A 87 3.11 -3.02 20.04
N HIS A 88 3.71 -3.31 18.89
CA HIS A 88 5.13 -3.73 18.82
C HIS A 88 6.04 -2.56 18.46
N GLY A 89 5.56 -1.32 18.60
CA GLY A 89 6.41 -0.13 18.47
C GLY A 89 6.52 0.45 17.08
N LEU A 90 5.52 0.22 16.22
CA LEU A 90 5.52 0.80 14.89
C LEU A 90 5.56 2.32 14.95
N SER A 91 6.53 2.92 14.28
CA SER A 91 6.77 4.36 14.32
C SER A 91 6.85 4.95 12.92
N ASP A 92 6.99 6.29 12.83
CA ASP A 92 7.19 6.97 11.56
C ASP A 92 8.41 6.41 10.83
N ALA A 93 9.50 6.18 11.53
CA ALA A 93 10.72 5.66 10.90
C ALA A 93 10.47 4.29 10.28
N HIS A 94 9.71 3.43 10.95
CA HIS A 94 9.35 2.14 10.40
C HIS A 94 8.44 2.29 9.18
N PHE A 95 7.49 3.20 9.26
CA PHE A 95 6.59 3.42 8.14
C PHE A 95 7.36 3.89 6.92
N ASP A 96 8.35 4.78 7.12
CA ASP A 96 9.20 5.24 6.03
C ASP A 96 9.96 4.08 5.38
N LEU A 97 10.46 3.15 6.19
CA LEU A 97 11.17 1.98 5.66
C LEU A 97 10.23 1.08 4.87
N PHE A 98 9.01 0.86 5.37
CA PHE A 98 8.02 0.08 4.63
C PHE A 98 7.74 0.71 3.28
N LEU A 99 7.55 2.03 3.23
CA LEU A 99 7.28 2.71 1.97
C LEU A 99 8.46 2.60 1.02
N ARG A 100 9.68 2.72 1.53
CA ARG A 100 10.87 2.59 0.69
C ARG A 100 10.95 1.21 0.05
N HIS A 101 10.73 0.18 0.85
CA HIS A 101 10.76 -1.19 0.32
C HIS A 101 9.67 -1.42 -0.73
N PHE A 102 8.50 -0.85 -0.51
CA PHE A 102 7.43 -1.02 -1.47
C PHE A 102 7.73 -0.28 -2.77
N ARG A 103 8.32 0.91 -2.67
CA ARG A 103 8.70 1.65 -3.87
C ARG A 103 9.72 0.87 -4.71
N VAL A 104 10.72 0.29 -4.06
CA VAL A 104 11.71 -0.50 -4.79
C VAL A 104 11.05 -1.72 -5.42
N ALA A 105 10.12 -2.36 -4.70
CA ALA A 105 9.41 -3.50 -5.25
C ALA A 105 8.62 -3.11 -6.50
N LEU A 106 7.95 -1.95 -6.47
CA LEU A 106 7.21 -1.47 -7.63
C LEU A 106 8.13 -1.27 -8.84
N GLU A 107 9.30 -0.68 -8.60
CA GLU A 107 10.26 -0.45 -9.66
C GLU A 107 10.76 -1.77 -10.24
N GLU A 108 10.99 -2.75 -9.39
CA GLU A 108 11.50 -4.05 -9.83
C GLU A 108 10.49 -4.82 -10.67
N VAL A 109 9.19 -4.62 -10.43
CA VAL A 109 8.19 -5.26 -11.28
C VAL A 109 7.82 -4.43 -12.50
N GLY A 110 8.54 -3.32 -12.72
CA GLY A 110 8.39 -2.56 -13.96
C GLY A 110 7.39 -1.41 -13.93
N VAL A 111 6.94 -1.01 -12.76
CA VAL A 111 6.04 0.15 -12.65
C VAL A 111 6.83 1.41 -12.96
N LYS A 112 6.31 2.24 -13.84
CA LYS A 112 6.99 3.46 -14.24
C LYS A 112 7.12 4.42 -13.07
N PRO A 113 8.21 5.21 -13.01
CA PRO A 113 8.44 6.11 -11.87
C PRO A 113 7.28 7.05 -11.57
N GLU A 114 6.64 7.60 -12.60
CA GLU A 114 5.52 8.53 -12.38
C GLU A 114 4.33 7.82 -11.74
N ASN A 115 4.09 6.55 -12.09
CA ASN A 115 3.01 5.79 -11.49
C ASN A 115 3.38 5.33 -10.09
N ALA A 116 4.64 4.95 -9.88
CA ALA A 116 5.12 4.60 -8.54
C ALA A 116 4.95 5.78 -7.59
N GLU A 117 5.26 6.99 -8.06
CA GLU A 117 5.10 8.19 -7.23
C GLU A 117 3.65 8.40 -6.82
N LYS A 118 2.71 8.20 -7.73
CA LYS A 118 1.28 8.32 -7.42
C LYS A 118 0.85 7.29 -6.38
N ILE A 119 1.34 6.08 -6.52
CA ILE A 119 1.04 5.01 -5.57
C ILE A 119 1.58 5.37 -4.19
N MET A 120 2.83 5.84 -4.15
CA MET A 120 3.45 6.20 -2.87
C MET A 120 2.69 7.31 -2.17
N LYS A 121 2.17 8.28 -2.94
CA LYS A 121 1.37 9.35 -2.34
C LYS A 121 0.09 8.81 -1.71
N ARG A 122 -0.56 7.86 -2.36
CA ARG A 122 -1.77 7.26 -1.78
C ARG A 122 -1.46 6.49 -0.51
N LEU A 123 -0.36 5.76 -0.50
CA LEU A 123 0.05 5.03 0.70
C LEU A 123 0.43 5.99 1.82
N GLU A 124 1.15 7.06 1.47
CA GLU A 124 1.53 8.07 2.46
C GLU A 124 0.30 8.69 3.13
N SER A 125 -0.78 8.85 2.37
CA SER A 125 -2.00 9.43 2.92
C SER A 125 -2.63 8.58 4.03
N LYS A 126 -2.18 7.32 4.17
CA LYS A 126 -2.69 6.42 5.21
C LYS A 126 -1.79 6.38 6.44
N ARG A 127 -0.68 7.11 6.44
CA ARG A 127 0.27 7.09 7.55
C ARG A 127 -0.39 7.40 8.89
N GLY A 128 -1.16 8.47 8.95
CA GLY A 128 -1.82 8.86 10.18
C GLY A 128 -2.73 7.78 10.74
N THR A 129 -3.49 7.15 9.86
CA THR A 129 -4.40 6.08 10.27
C THR A 129 -3.64 4.86 10.77
N VAL A 130 -2.60 4.45 10.04
CA VAL A 130 -1.82 3.27 10.39
C VAL A 130 -1.12 3.48 11.73
N LEU A 131 -0.56 4.66 11.95
CA LEU A 131 0.22 4.97 13.16
C LEU A 131 -0.62 5.57 14.28
N ASN A 132 -1.91 5.76 14.06
CA ASN A 132 -2.82 6.36 15.04
C ASN A 132 -2.46 7.83 15.31
N GLN A 133 -2.03 8.54 14.27
CA GLN A 133 -1.68 9.96 14.36
C GLN A 133 -2.81 10.77 13.74
N GLY A 134 -3.16 11.88 14.36
CA GLY A 134 -4.17 12.77 13.81
C GLY A 134 -5.57 12.21 13.78
N ILE A 135 -5.82 11.05 14.42
CA ILE A 135 -7.15 10.49 14.52
C ILE A 135 -7.83 11.15 15.71
N ALA A 136 -9.07 11.59 15.50
CA ALA A 136 -9.84 12.20 16.58
C ALA A 136 -10.03 11.20 17.72
N ARG A 137 -9.86 11.66 18.91
CA ARG A 137 -9.96 10.83 20.10
C ARG A 137 -11.18 11.16 20.91
#